data_2fbe9ff3e9b3675e3486fee8437dd7e7
#
_entry.id   2fbe9ff3e9b3675e3486fee8437dd7e7
#
_cell.length_a   1.000
_cell.length_b   1.000
_cell.length_c   1.000
_cell.angle_alpha   90.00
_cell.angle_beta   90.00
_cell.angle_gamma   90.00
#
_symmetry.space_group_name_H-M   'P 1'
#
loop_
_entity.id
_entity.type
_entity.pdbx_description
1 polymer ?
#
loop_
_entity_poly.entity_id
_entity_poly.type
_entity_poly.pdbx_seq_one_letter_code
_entity_poly.pdbx_strand_id
1 'polypeptide(L)'
;MAPTRLAPTGSPGIAEIVRYRPLPRPHGTRTMRGMTANAVTPPAPAVTDQDDFERRLLDLRTREKAHTHEGDAIAAARRRLPMTEVPSDIAVVGPDGPVPFGDVFEGRDELVVYSHMFHDGQPWEWQCEGCTRNVWVMGDSADAAYLNAHGITFAVLGNGPYEEVAAFREFMGYTTPWYSNAHLDHPTVAHEGRIACYLRRDDRIYLTYWTTGRGDEVMNPVFGLLDMTAYGRREAWEDSPEGWPQVPTHSFLRTDEHGAPMGPRNGGRPVPQWTRPGVTGVGPRTS
;
A
#
# COMPACT_ATOMS: atom_id res chain seq x y z
N MET A 1 67.42 -18.29 4.39
CA MET A 1 66.16 -18.08 5.11
C MET A 1 65.05 -18.04 4.05
N ALA A 2 64.28 -19.13 3.97
CA ALA A 2 63.17 -19.25 3.00
C ALA A 2 61.88 -18.67 3.59
N PRO A 3 60.98 -18.05 2.80
CA PRO A 3 59.70 -17.53 3.30
C PRO A 3 58.66 -18.65 3.41
N THR A 4 58.05 -18.70 4.57
CA THR A 4 57.00 -19.62 4.94
C THR A 4 55.71 -19.26 4.16
N ARG A 5 55.13 -20.20 3.40
CA ARG A 5 53.82 -20.07 2.76
C ARG A 5 52.74 -20.20 3.82
N LEU A 6 51.88 -19.20 3.90
CA LEU A 6 50.59 -19.29 4.61
C LEU A 6 49.56 -20.03 3.71
N ALA A 7 48.91 -21.03 4.30
CA ALA A 7 47.83 -21.77 3.68
C ALA A 7 46.54 -20.93 3.61
N PRO A 8 45.68 -21.10 2.62
CA PRO A 8 44.41 -20.39 2.54
C PRO A 8 43.41 -20.99 3.53
N THR A 9 42.89 -20.15 4.41
CA THR A 9 41.74 -20.48 5.26
C THR A 9 40.46 -20.56 4.42
N GLY A 10 39.91 -21.75 4.33
CA GLY A 10 38.65 -21.98 3.63
C GLY A 10 37.49 -21.26 4.31
N SER A 11 36.71 -20.55 3.51
CA SER A 11 35.41 -19.99 3.92
C SER A 11 34.44 -21.12 4.22
N PRO A 12 33.66 -21.05 5.32
CA PRO A 12 32.60 -22.01 5.57
C PRO A 12 31.48 -21.83 4.57
N GLY A 13 31.08 -22.94 3.94
CA GLY A 13 30.04 -23.00 2.94
C GLY A 13 28.67 -22.58 3.48
N ILE A 14 28.03 -21.71 2.73
CA ILE A 14 26.61 -21.38 2.87
C ILE A 14 25.82 -22.58 2.35
N ALA A 15 25.38 -23.45 3.23
CA ALA A 15 24.39 -24.50 2.94
C ALA A 15 23.60 -24.82 4.20
N GLU A 16 22.88 -23.87 4.71
CA GLU A 16 21.76 -24.17 5.59
C GLU A 16 20.46 -23.81 4.86
N ILE A 17 20.00 -24.80 4.07
CA ILE A 17 18.67 -24.78 3.47
C ILE A 17 17.69 -24.82 4.64
N VAL A 18 17.12 -23.67 4.96
CA VAL A 18 15.96 -23.59 5.88
C VAL A 18 14.87 -24.46 5.30
N ARG A 19 14.72 -25.67 5.84
CA ARG A 19 13.60 -26.57 5.49
C ARG A 19 12.31 -25.90 5.95
N TYR A 20 11.58 -25.34 4.99
CA TYR A 20 10.23 -24.85 5.20
C TYR A 20 9.36 -26.00 5.73
N ARG A 21 8.98 -25.93 7.00
CA ARG A 21 8.03 -26.86 7.60
C ARG A 21 6.65 -26.30 7.32
N PRO A 22 5.81 -26.92 6.48
CA PRO A 22 4.47 -26.43 6.24
C PRO A 22 3.70 -26.44 7.57
N LEU A 23 3.05 -25.31 7.87
CA LEU A 23 2.13 -25.19 8.99
C LEU A 23 1.00 -26.22 8.82
N PRO A 24 0.52 -26.85 9.91
CA PRO A 24 -0.60 -27.76 9.83
C PRO A 24 -1.81 -27.04 9.25
N ARG A 25 -2.43 -27.63 8.23
CA ARG A 25 -3.67 -27.13 7.65
C ARG A 25 -4.73 -27.11 8.75
N PRO A 26 -5.49 -26.01 8.92
CA PRO A 26 -6.59 -26.01 9.84
C PRO A 26 -7.59 -27.09 9.41
N HIS A 27 -7.87 -28.05 10.28
CA HIS A 27 -8.90 -29.03 10.09
C HIS A 27 -10.25 -28.32 10.18
N GLY A 28 -10.96 -28.26 9.07
CA GLY A 28 -12.34 -27.75 9.04
C GLY A 28 -12.66 -26.81 7.88
N THR A 29 -12.33 -27.19 6.64
CA THR A 29 -13.02 -26.64 5.48
C THR A 29 -14.45 -27.20 5.48
N ARG A 30 -15.38 -26.44 6.06
CA ARG A 30 -16.80 -26.62 5.79
C ARG A 30 -17.00 -26.29 4.30
N THR A 31 -17.01 -27.32 3.47
CA THR A 31 -17.37 -27.24 2.07
C THR A 31 -18.78 -26.61 2.01
N MET A 32 -18.86 -25.40 1.52
CA MET A 32 -20.15 -24.83 1.09
C MET A 32 -20.61 -25.62 -0.12
N ARG A 33 -21.31 -26.71 0.14
CA ARG A 33 -22.04 -27.48 -0.85
C ARG A 33 -23.46 -26.90 -0.89
N GLY A 34 -23.78 -26.18 -1.94
CA GLY A 34 -25.18 -25.81 -2.22
C GLY A 34 -25.35 -24.38 -2.72
N MET A 35 -24.87 -24.09 -3.90
CA MET A 35 -25.53 -23.15 -4.82
C MET A 35 -25.14 -23.56 -6.24
N THR A 36 -25.94 -24.46 -6.80
CA THR A 36 -25.93 -24.71 -8.24
C THR A 36 -26.76 -23.62 -8.93
N ALA A 37 -26.32 -22.39 -8.93
CA ALA A 37 -26.56 -21.55 -10.07
C ALA A 37 -25.63 -22.09 -11.16
N ASN A 38 -26.10 -22.31 -12.37
CA ASN A 38 -25.28 -22.57 -13.54
C ASN A 38 -24.34 -21.37 -13.70
N ALA A 39 -23.18 -21.41 -13.02
CA ALA A 39 -22.16 -20.41 -13.17
C ALA A 39 -21.64 -20.58 -14.61
N VAL A 40 -22.06 -19.69 -15.49
CA VAL A 40 -21.50 -19.61 -16.84
C VAL A 40 -20.01 -19.36 -16.65
N THR A 41 -19.20 -20.33 -17.08
CA THR A 41 -17.75 -20.16 -17.05
C THR A 41 -17.41 -18.97 -17.94
N PRO A 42 -16.71 -17.94 -17.44
CA PRO A 42 -16.39 -16.79 -18.25
C PRO A 42 -15.49 -17.20 -19.41
N PRO A 43 -15.55 -16.52 -20.56
CA PRO A 43 -14.61 -16.71 -21.64
C PRO A 43 -13.17 -16.59 -21.15
N ALA A 44 -12.26 -17.31 -21.77
CA ALA A 44 -10.85 -17.32 -21.43
C ALA A 44 -10.00 -16.89 -22.64
N PRO A 45 -8.73 -16.49 -22.44
CA PRO A 45 -7.80 -16.27 -23.54
C PRO A 45 -7.73 -17.51 -24.45
N ALA A 46 -7.52 -17.29 -25.74
CA ALA A 46 -7.37 -18.37 -26.71
C ALA A 46 -6.14 -19.24 -26.37
N VAL A 47 -6.32 -20.54 -26.53
CA VAL A 47 -5.22 -21.50 -26.42
C VAL A 47 -4.46 -21.54 -27.75
N THR A 48 -3.13 -21.48 -27.69
CA THR A 48 -2.23 -21.61 -28.84
C THR A 48 -1.06 -22.52 -28.50
N ASP A 49 -0.18 -22.80 -29.47
CA ASP A 49 1.08 -23.50 -29.22
C ASP A 49 2.11 -22.57 -28.53
N GLN A 50 3.19 -23.19 -28.04
CA GLN A 50 4.23 -22.48 -27.29
C GLN A 50 4.95 -21.43 -28.16
N ASP A 51 5.22 -21.73 -29.40
CA ASP A 51 5.99 -20.83 -30.31
C ASP A 51 5.19 -19.58 -30.64
N ASP A 52 3.86 -19.71 -30.87
CA ASP A 52 2.99 -18.56 -31.09
C ASP A 52 2.81 -17.73 -29.81
N PHE A 53 2.67 -18.39 -28.67
CA PHE A 53 2.62 -17.73 -27.37
C PHE A 53 3.89 -16.89 -27.12
N GLU A 54 5.08 -17.48 -27.27
CA GLU A 54 6.34 -16.78 -27.02
C GLU A 54 6.55 -15.59 -27.96
N ARG A 55 6.17 -15.73 -29.24
CA ARG A 55 6.24 -14.64 -30.22
C ARG A 55 5.39 -13.45 -29.80
N ARG A 56 4.13 -13.69 -29.42
CA ARG A 56 3.20 -12.63 -28.95
C ARG A 56 3.68 -12.02 -27.62
N LEU A 57 4.24 -12.84 -26.72
CA LEU A 57 4.82 -12.36 -25.47
C LEU A 57 6.02 -11.44 -25.72
N LEU A 58 6.87 -11.72 -26.71
CA LEU A 58 7.99 -10.85 -27.06
C LEU A 58 7.53 -9.49 -27.59
N ASP A 59 6.45 -9.45 -28.37
CA ASP A 59 5.83 -8.19 -28.82
C ASP A 59 5.31 -7.38 -27.65
N LEU A 60 4.63 -8.03 -26.69
CA LEU A 60 4.16 -7.37 -25.45
C LEU A 60 5.34 -6.83 -24.63
N ARG A 61 6.40 -7.62 -24.43
CA ARG A 61 7.62 -7.21 -23.71
C ARG A 61 8.30 -5.98 -24.30
N THR A 62 8.21 -5.78 -25.61
CA THR A 62 8.71 -4.56 -26.24
C THR A 62 7.95 -3.32 -25.75
N ARG A 63 6.64 -3.42 -25.59
CA ARG A 63 5.80 -2.35 -25.03
C ARG A 63 6.06 -2.14 -23.55
N GLU A 64 6.20 -3.22 -22.77
CA GLU A 64 6.53 -3.16 -21.33
C GLU A 64 7.89 -2.47 -21.11
N LYS A 65 8.88 -2.77 -21.96
CA LYS A 65 10.17 -2.08 -21.91
C LYS A 65 10.07 -0.59 -22.20
N ALA A 66 9.27 -0.21 -23.20
CA ALA A 66 9.01 1.20 -23.51
C ALA A 66 8.31 1.91 -22.35
N HIS A 67 7.34 1.26 -21.70
CA HIS A 67 6.69 1.77 -20.48
C HIS A 67 7.66 1.96 -19.32
N THR A 68 8.61 1.03 -19.13
CA THR A 68 9.67 1.17 -18.10
C THR A 68 10.53 2.41 -18.37
N HIS A 69 10.96 2.63 -19.59
CA HIS A 69 11.75 3.82 -19.97
C HIS A 69 10.97 5.12 -19.77
N GLU A 70 9.68 5.12 -20.11
CA GLU A 70 8.81 6.28 -19.81
C GLU A 70 8.66 6.51 -18.31
N GLY A 71 8.50 5.46 -17.53
CA GLY A 71 8.49 5.53 -16.06
C GLY A 71 9.77 6.16 -15.51
N ASP A 72 10.93 5.78 -16.03
CA ASP A 72 12.23 6.37 -15.66
C ASP A 72 12.31 7.86 -16.02
N ALA A 73 11.81 8.23 -17.20
CA ALA A 73 11.75 9.62 -17.65
C ALA A 73 10.84 10.48 -16.76
N ILE A 74 9.67 9.96 -16.39
CA ILE A 74 8.75 10.60 -15.45
C ILE A 74 9.41 10.77 -14.07
N ALA A 75 10.09 9.73 -13.55
CA ALA A 75 10.81 9.82 -12.30
C ALA A 75 11.93 10.87 -12.35
N ALA A 76 12.63 10.97 -13.47
CA ALA A 76 13.62 12.02 -13.69
C ALA A 76 13.00 13.42 -13.76
N ALA A 77 11.81 13.56 -14.33
CA ALA A 77 11.06 14.83 -14.36
C ALA A 77 10.61 15.24 -12.96
N ARG A 78 10.10 14.30 -12.13
CA ARG A 78 9.73 14.58 -10.72
C ARG A 78 10.89 15.18 -9.94
N ARG A 79 12.11 14.65 -10.10
CA ARG A 79 13.32 15.18 -9.44
C ARG A 79 13.71 16.60 -9.87
N ARG A 80 13.08 17.13 -10.90
CA ARG A 80 13.32 18.49 -11.42
C ARG A 80 12.16 19.45 -11.16
N LEU A 81 11.11 19.00 -10.52
CA LEU A 81 10.01 19.87 -10.13
C LEU A 81 10.54 20.95 -9.17
N PRO A 82 10.10 22.21 -9.31
CA PRO A 82 10.35 23.18 -8.27
C PRO A 82 9.60 22.78 -7.00
N MET A 83 10.22 22.99 -5.86
CA MET A 83 9.63 22.72 -4.57
C MET A 83 9.00 23.99 -3.98
N THR A 84 8.01 23.82 -3.10
CA THR A 84 7.36 24.93 -2.38
C THR A 84 7.61 24.82 -0.89
N GLU A 85 7.89 25.93 -0.22
CA GLU A 85 8.19 25.96 1.20
C GLU A 85 6.94 25.65 2.04
N VAL A 86 7.10 24.82 3.05
CA VAL A 86 6.11 24.56 4.09
C VAL A 86 6.35 25.60 5.21
N PRO A 87 5.32 26.32 5.68
CA PRO A 87 5.49 27.29 6.76
C PRO A 87 6.10 26.65 8.01
N SER A 88 7.01 27.37 8.67
CA SER A 88 7.75 26.86 9.83
C SER A 88 6.92 26.67 11.09
N ASP A 89 5.73 27.28 11.15
CA ASP A 89 4.77 27.20 12.25
C ASP A 89 3.77 26.04 12.11
N ILE A 90 3.85 25.26 11.02
CA ILE A 90 3.03 24.07 10.86
C ILE A 90 3.39 23.02 11.92
N ALA A 91 2.38 22.59 12.66
CA ALA A 91 2.48 21.49 13.62
C ALA A 91 1.34 20.49 13.40
N VAL A 92 1.59 19.22 13.60
CA VAL A 92 0.59 18.15 13.69
C VAL A 92 0.33 17.80 15.14
N VAL A 93 -0.66 16.96 15.43
CA VAL A 93 -0.91 16.49 16.80
C VAL A 93 -0.41 15.05 16.94
N GLY A 94 0.43 14.83 17.93
CA GLY A 94 0.97 13.52 18.34
C GLY A 94 0.54 13.13 19.75
N PRO A 95 1.19 12.10 20.33
CA PRO A 95 0.81 11.54 21.64
C PRO A 95 0.84 12.56 22.79
N ASP A 96 1.78 13.49 22.74
CA ASP A 96 2.00 14.49 23.80
C ASP A 96 1.49 15.88 23.40
N GLY A 97 0.66 15.98 22.35
CA GLY A 97 0.10 17.23 21.85
C GLY A 97 0.76 17.71 20.55
N PRO A 98 0.90 19.05 20.35
CA PRO A 98 1.46 19.59 19.12
C PRO A 98 2.90 19.15 18.88
N VAL A 99 3.17 18.68 17.66
CA VAL A 99 4.47 18.22 17.17
C VAL A 99 4.85 19.08 15.96
N PRO A 100 5.95 19.85 16.01
CA PRO A 100 6.44 20.58 14.85
C PRO A 100 6.56 19.66 13.63
N PHE A 101 6.15 20.13 12.44
CA PHE A 101 6.17 19.26 11.25
C PHE A 101 7.57 18.74 10.91
N GLY A 102 8.62 19.48 11.30
CA GLY A 102 10.00 19.04 11.19
C GLY A 102 10.36 17.79 11.98
N ASP A 103 9.65 17.53 13.09
CA ASP A 103 9.93 16.38 13.94
C ASP A 103 9.32 15.08 13.37
N VAL A 104 8.35 15.19 12.47
CA VAL A 104 7.77 14.04 11.73
C VAL A 104 8.84 13.34 10.87
N PHE A 105 9.90 14.03 10.50
CA PHE A 105 11.03 13.47 9.76
C PHE A 105 11.88 12.48 10.57
N GLU A 106 11.71 12.42 11.89
CA GLU A 106 12.48 11.54 12.80
C GLU A 106 13.99 11.65 12.60
N GLY A 107 14.49 12.88 12.38
CA GLY A 107 15.92 13.15 12.18
C GLY A 107 16.46 12.90 10.77
N ARG A 108 15.61 12.47 9.82
CA ARG A 108 15.98 12.26 8.41
C ARG A 108 15.73 13.51 7.59
N ASP A 109 16.23 13.53 6.36
CA ASP A 109 16.11 14.71 5.46
C ASP A 109 14.94 14.58 4.49
N GLU A 110 14.43 13.38 4.26
CA GLU A 110 13.27 13.15 3.39
C GLU A 110 12.12 12.50 4.17
N LEU A 111 10.90 12.88 3.77
CA LEU A 111 9.68 12.36 4.37
C LEU A 111 8.66 12.04 3.29
N VAL A 112 8.06 10.87 3.37
CA VAL A 112 6.86 10.49 2.62
C VAL A 112 5.70 10.40 3.59
N VAL A 113 4.66 11.17 3.31
CA VAL A 113 3.42 11.18 4.11
C VAL A 113 2.29 10.60 3.29
N TYR A 114 1.53 9.71 3.89
CA TYR A 114 0.20 9.35 3.41
C TYR A 114 -0.87 10.04 4.26
N SER A 115 -1.76 10.79 3.61
CA SER A 115 -2.87 11.47 4.29
C SER A 115 -4.12 10.60 4.24
N HIS A 116 -4.44 9.96 5.37
CA HIS A 116 -5.56 9.04 5.50
C HIS A 116 -6.87 9.82 5.71
N MET A 117 -7.88 9.58 4.85
CA MET A 117 -9.24 10.07 5.07
C MET A 117 -9.83 9.36 6.29
N PHE A 118 -9.81 10.05 7.42
CA PHE A 118 -10.31 9.52 8.68
C PHE A 118 -11.72 10.03 8.95
N HIS A 119 -12.64 9.13 9.27
CA HIS A 119 -14.03 9.46 9.60
C HIS A 119 -14.18 9.46 11.11
N ASP A 120 -14.05 10.64 11.73
CA ASP A 120 -14.13 10.82 13.16
C ASP A 120 -15.52 10.45 13.72
N GLY A 121 -15.52 9.91 14.94
CA GLY A 121 -16.73 9.41 15.59
C GLY A 121 -17.36 8.19 14.94
N GLN A 122 -16.77 7.63 13.88
CA GLN A 122 -17.30 6.45 13.21
C GLN A 122 -16.61 5.15 13.69
N PRO A 123 -17.34 4.02 13.70
CA PRO A 123 -16.74 2.71 13.94
C PRO A 123 -15.58 2.43 12.97
N TRP A 124 -14.62 1.61 13.37
CA TRP A 124 -13.42 1.35 12.54
C TRP A 124 -13.70 0.68 11.22
N GLU A 125 -14.73 -0.16 11.14
CA GLU A 125 -15.21 -0.74 9.89
C GLU A 125 -15.80 0.29 8.91
N TRP A 126 -16.00 1.53 9.36
CA TRP A 126 -16.48 2.65 8.56
C TRP A 126 -15.36 3.58 8.12
N GLN A 127 -14.14 3.31 8.52
CA GLN A 127 -12.98 4.04 8.03
C GLN A 127 -12.79 3.80 6.53
N CYS A 128 -12.14 4.75 5.84
CA CYS A 128 -11.92 4.69 4.39
C CYS A 128 -11.19 3.40 3.99
N GLU A 129 -11.85 2.50 3.25
CA GLU A 129 -11.27 1.23 2.82
C GLU A 129 -10.06 1.44 1.90
N GLY A 130 -10.11 2.42 0.99
CA GLY A 130 -9.00 2.74 0.11
C GLY A 130 -7.75 3.19 0.87
N CYS A 131 -7.94 4.13 1.81
CA CYS A 131 -6.84 4.62 2.64
C CYS A 131 -6.26 3.53 3.54
N THR A 132 -7.14 2.73 4.18
CA THR A 132 -6.73 1.58 4.99
C THR A 132 -5.92 0.60 4.16
N ARG A 133 -6.35 0.33 2.93
CA ARG A 133 -5.62 -0.54 1.99
C ARG A 133 -4.27 0.04 1.61
N ASN A 134 -4.21 1.33 1.30
CA ASN A 134 -2.97 1.99 0.91
C ASN A 134 -1.90 1.93 2.01
N VAL A 135 -2.31 2.09 3.26
CA VAL A 135 -1.37 2.03 4.40
C VAL A 135 -1.02 0.59 4.79
N TRP A 136 -1.81 -0.40 4.38
CA TRP A 136 -1.63 -1.79 4.81
C TRP A 136 -0.20 -2.32 4.66
N VAL A 137 0.44 -2.06 3.52
CA VAL A 137 1.81 -2.53 3.24
C VAL A 137 2.85 -1.77 4.04
N MET A 138 2.64 -0.46 4.24
CA MET A 138 3.59 0.43 4.93
C MET A 138 3.23 0.67 6.41
N GLY A 139 2.23 -0.02 6.93
CA GLY A 139 1.74 0.16 8.30
C GLY A 139 2.70 -0.35 9.37
N ASP A 140 3.65 -1.21 9.03
CA ASP A 140 4.68 -1.70 9.92
C ASP A 140 5.99 -0.92 9.72
N SER A 141 6.64 -0.56 10.82
CA SER A 141 7.95 0.08 10.78
C SER A 141 9.04 -0.81 10.15
N ALA A 142 8.85 -2.15 10.21
CA ALA A 142 9.72 -3.08 9.52
C ALA A 142 9.58 -2.97 7.99
N ASP A 143 8.36 -2.74 7.48
CA ASP A 143 8.13 -2.48 6.05
C ASP A 143 8.73 -1.14 5.63
N ALA A 144 8.69 -0.13 6.52
CA ALA A 144 9.30 1.18 6.31
C ALA A 144 10.83 1.19 6.45
N ALA A 145 11.43 0.15 7.01
CA ALA A 145 12.88 0.09 7.27
C ALA A 145 13.72 0.28 6.00
N TYR A 146 13.22 -0.17 4.85
CA TYR A 146 13.90 0.03 3.57
C TYR A 146 13.98 1.50 3.18
N LEU A 147 12.91 2.27 3.37
CA LEU A 147 12.92 3.73 3.19
C LEU A 147 13.84 4.40 4.20
N ASN A 148 13.78 3.98 5.47
CA ASN A 148 14.62 4.52 6.53
C ASN A 148 16.11 4.34 6.22
N ALA A 149 16.51 3.22 5.64
CA ALA A 149 17.89 2.96 5.21
C ALA A 149 18.34 3.90 4.07
N HIS A 150 17.41 4.52 3.36
CA HIS A 150 17.67 5.53 2.33
C HIS A 150 17.53 6.97 2.86
N GLY A 151 17.43 7.16 4.17
CA GLY A 151 17.26 8.49 4.78
C GLY A 151 15.84 9.07 4.65
N ILE A 152 14.83 8.23 4.41
CA ILE A 152 13.46 8.64 4.19
C ILE A 152 12.58 8.13 5.33
N THR A 153 11.80 8.99 5.97
CA THR A 153 10.76 8.60 6.91
C THR A 153 9.43 8.39 6.17
N PHE A 154 8.68 7.36 6.57
CA PHE A 154 7.28 7.20 6.18
C PHE A 154 6.39 7.47 7.39
N ALA A 155 5.41 8.36 7.24
CA ALA A 155 4.44 8.70 8.27
C ALA A 155 3.02 8.78 7.69
N VAL A 156 2.02 8.68 8.57
CA VAL A 156 0.62 8.83 8.20
C VAL A 156 0.01 10.01 8.94
N LEU A 157 -0.73 10.85 8.22
CA LEU A 157 -1.55 11.91 8.81
C LEU A 157 -3.02 11.52 8.68
N GLY A 158 -3.76 11.51 9.79
CA GLY A 158 -5.22 11.33 9.80
C GLY A 158 -5.91 12.67 10.07
N ASN A 159 -6.97 12.98 9.33
CA ASN A 159 -7.74 14.21 9.51
C ASN A 159 -8.82 14.13 10.62
N GLY A 160 -8.73 13.15 11.51
CA GLY A 160 -9.55 13.02 12.72
C GLY A 160 -8.81 13.43 14.00
N PRO A 161 -9.50 13.46 15.16
CA PRO A 161 -8.89 13.67 16.47
C PRO A 161 -7.76 12.67 16.72
N TYR A 162 -6.67 13.11 17.33
CA TYR A 162 -5.49 12.26 17.51
C TYR A 162 -5.80 10.97 18.28
N GLU A 163 -6.61 11.05 19.31
CA GLU A 163 -6.98 9.90 20.15
C GLU A 163 -7.68 8.80 19.34
N GLU A 164 -8.55 9.19 18.40
CA GLU A 164 -9.24 8.24 17.52
C GLU A 164 -8.30 7.68 16.46
N VAL A 165 -7.48 8.54 15.88
CA VAL A 165 -6.44 8.13 14.89
C VAL A 165 -5.45 7.16 15.52
N ALA A 166 -5.00 7.41 16.74
CA ALA A 166 -4.10 6.53 17.50
C ALA A 166 -4.77 5.20 17.84
N ALA A 167 -6.03 5.21 18.28
CA ALA A 167 -6.78 3.99 18.59
C ALA A 167 -7.01 3.12 17.35
N PHE A 168 -7.26 3.73 16.18
CA PHE A 168 -7.37 3.01 14.92
C PHE A 168 -6.02 2.41 14.49
N ARG A 169 -4.94 3.17 14.59
CA ARG A 169 -3.58 2.69 14.36
C ARG A 169 -3.26 1.45 15.21
N GLU A 170 -3.56 1.51 16.51
CA GLU A 170 -3.35 0.41 17.45
C GLU A 170 -4.20 -0.81 17.08
N PHE A 171 -5.51 -0.61 16.81
CA PHE A 171 -6.40 -1.68 16.37
C PHE A 171 -5.90 -2.39 15.11
N MET A 172 -5.39 -1.63 14.14
CA MET A 172 -4.83 -2.18 12.91
C MET A 172 -3.46 -2.82 13.10
N GLY A 173 -2.82 -2.63 14.26
CA GLY A 173 -1.48 -3.13 14.53
C GLY A 173 -0.40 -2.40 13.73
N TYR A 174 -0.65 -1.15 13.33
CA TYR A 174 0.34 -0.35 12.62
C TYR A 174 1.38 0.20 13.60
N THR A 175 2.64 0.11 13.23
CA THR A 175 3.77 0.59 14.06
C THR A 175 4.48 1.81 13.47
N THR A 176 4.20 2.16 12.22
CA THR A 176 4.66 3.42 11.62
C THR A 176 4.09 4.63 12.39
N PRO A 177 4.78 5.79 12.34
CA PRO A 177 4.29 7.01 13.00
C PRO A 177 2.97 7.50 12.39
N TRP A 178 2.02 7.85 13.26
CA TRP A 178 0.74 8.46 12.90
C TRP A 178 0.52 9.72 13.71
N TYR A 179 0.02 10.75 13.05
CA TYR A 179 -0.31 12.04 13.64
C TYR A 179 -1.68 12.50 13.16
N SER A 180 -2.29 13.44 13.88
CA SER A 180 -3.49 14.13 13.43
C SER A 180 -3.13 15.44 12.76
N ASN A 181 -3.78 15.73 11.63
CA ASN A 181 -3.75 17.02 10.95
C ASN A 181 -5.15 17.65 10.83
N ALA A 182 -6.13 17.22 11.64
CA ALA A 182 -7.52 17.65 11.56
C ALA A 182 -7.72 19.18 11.67
N HIS A 183 -6.81 19.87 12.33
CA HIS A 183 -6.86 21.32 12.53
C HIS A 183 -6.13 22.12 11.44
N LEU A 184 -5.46 21.43 10.50
CA LEU A 184 -4.69 22.09 9.46
C LEU A 184 -5.54 22.33 8.23
N ASP A 185 -5.49 23.57 7.74
CA ASP A 185 -6.04 23.98 6.45
C ASP A 185 -4.94 24.70 5.65
N HIS A 186 -3.90 23.96 5.28
CA HIS A 186 -2.81 24.52 4.50
C HIS A 186 -2.47 23.60 3.31
N PRO A 187 -2.38 24.14 2.08
CA PRO A 187 -2.27 23.34 0.85
C PRO A 187 -1.01 22.48 0.75
N THR A 188 0.02 22.74 1.57
CA THR A 188 1.23 21.91 1.58
C THR A 188 1.11 20.69 2.46
N VAL A 189 0.19 20.61 3.43
CA VAL A 189 0.12 19.53 4.41
C VAL A 189 -1.29 18.93 4.57
N ALA A 190 -2.34 19.75 4.44
CA ALA A 190 -3.72 19.35 4.72
C ALA A 190 -4.43 18.80 3.49
N HIS A 191 -4.23 17.53 3.14
CA HIS A 191 -4.96 16.92 2.02
C HIS A 191 -5.23 15.44 2.27
N GLU A 192 -6.47 15.06 2.17
CA GLU A 192 -6.94 13.69 2.30
C GLU A 192 -6.65 12.85 1.05
N GLY A 193 -6.40 11.53 1.25
CA GLY A 193 -6.21 10.59 0.16
C GLY A 193 -5.03 10.93 -0.75
N ARG A 194 -3.91 11.40 -0.16
CA ARG A 194 -2.75 11.88 -0.91
C ARG A 194 -1.46 11.26 -0.37
N ILE A 195 -0.55 10.93 -1.28
CA ILE A 195 0.87 10.76 -0.97
C ILE A 195 1.56 12.09 -1.22
N ALA A 196 2.33 12.58 -0.24
CA ALA A 196 3.14 13.78 -0.36
C ALA A 196 4.59 13.49 0.04
N CYS A 197 5.53 14.07 -0.68
CA CYS A 197 6.97 13.93 -0.45
C CYS A 197 7.56 15.28 -0.06
N TYR A 198 8.39 15.27 0.97
CA TYR A 198 9.01 16.48 1.50
C TYR A 198 10.51 16.29 1.61
N LEU A 199 11.21 17.43 1.51
CA LEU A 199 12.65 17.55 1.72
C LEU A 199 12.91 18.59 2.80
N ARG A 200 13.73 18.25 3.78
CA ARG A 200 14.29 19.19 4.74
C ARG A 200 15.67 19.63 4.27
N ARG A 201 15.89 20.92 4.17
CA ARG A 201 17.16 21.51 3.78
C ARG A 201 17.35 22.86 4.46
N ASP A 202 18.53 23.08 5.05
CA ASP A 202 18.90 24.35 5.68
C ASP A 202 17.82 24.83 6.70
N ASP A 203 17.38 23.92 7.57
CA ASP A 203 16.32 24.11 8.58
C ASP A 203 14.95 24.51 8.03
N ARG A 204 14.74 24.37 6.73
CA ARG A 204 13.45 24.58 6.06
C ARG A 204 12.92 23.29 5.49
N ILE A 205 11.59 23.22 5.37
CA ILE A 205 10.87 22.09 4.80
C ILE A 205 10.21 22.50 3.49
N TYR A 206 10.31 21.64 2.51
CA TYR A 206 9.75 21.87 1.20
C TYR A 206 8.89 20.68 0.77
N LEU A 207 7.71 20.95 0.23
CA LEU A 207 6.92 19.98 -0.53
C LEU A 207 7.55 19.84 -1.91
N THR A 208 7.98 18.64 -2.27
CA THR A 208 8.66 18.34 -3.55
C THR A 208 7.78 17.67 -4.56
N TYR A 209 6.80 16.89 -4.09
CA TYR A 209 5.88 16.15 -4.95
C TYR A 209 4.64 15.71 -4.18
N TRP A 210 3.53 15.55 -4.87
CA TRP A 210 2.35 14.87 -4.35
C TRP A 210 1.56 14.18 -5.46
N THR A 211 0.78 13.16 -5.08
CA THR A 211 -0.13 12.44 -5.96
C THR A 211 -1.36 11.94 -5.21
N THR A 212 -2.41 11.59 -5.95
CA THR A 212 -3.67 11.05 -5.41
C THR A 212 -4.36 10.16 -6.44
N GLY A 213 -5.47 9.53 -6.08
CA GLY A 213 -6.22 8.64 -6.94
C GLY A 213 -5.35 7.47 -7.40
N ARG A 214 -5.30 7.20 -8.70
CA ARG A 214 -4.48 6.09 -9.22
C ARG A 214 -2.97 6.28 -9.00
N GLY A 215 -2.51 7.50 -8.75
CA GLY A 215 -1.12 7.74 -8.36
C GLY A 215 -0.75 7.12 -7.00
N ASP A 216 -1.73 6.84 -6.14
CA ASP A 216 -1.53 6.18 -4.84
C ASP A 216 -1.38 4.65 -4.96
N GLU A 217 -1.65 4.08 -6.13
CA GLU A 217 -1.54 2.64 -6.37
C GLU A 217 -0.12 2.12 -6.19
N VAL A 218 0.89 2.99 -6.23
CA VAL A 218 2.28 2.66 -5.91
C VAL A 218 2.43 2.02 -4.52
N MET A 219 1.52 2.31 -3.58
CA MET A 219 1.49 1.71 -2.25
C MET A 219 0.86 0.30 -2.25
N ASN A 220 0.32 -0.17 -3.37
CA ASN A 220 -0.38 -1.43 -3.48
C ASN A 220 0.22 -2.31 -4.59
N PRO A 221 1.35 -2.99 -4.34
CA PRO A 221 2.00 -3.83 -5.34
C PRO A 221 1.09 -4.95 -5.86
N VAL A 222 0.05 -5.31 -5.11
CA VAL A 222 -0.94 -6.31 -5.52
C VAL A 222 -1.70 -5.90 -6.78
N PHE A 223 -1.86 -4.60 -7.06
CA PHE A 223 -2.50 -4.14 -8.31
C PHE A 223 -1.68 -4.55 -9.52
N GLY A 224 -0.36 -4.39 -9.47
CA GLY A 224 0.52 -4.87 -10.54
C GLY A 224 0.44 -6.39 -10.73
N LEU A 225 0.26 -7.16 -9.65
CA LEU A 225 0.07 -8.60 -9.76
C LEU A 225 -1.29 -8.96 -10.37
N LEU A 226 -2.35 -8.24 -10.02
CA LEU A 226 -3.67 -8.43 -10.64
C LEU A 226 -3.60 -8.13 -12.14
N ASP A 227 -2.96 -7.04 -12.55
CA ASP A 227 -2.79 -6.65 -13.94
C ASP A 227 -2.03 -7.70 -14.78
N MET A 228 -1.25 -8.58 -14.15
CA MET A 228 -0.56 -9.71 -14.81
C MET A 228 -1.45 -10.95 -14.96
N THR A 229 -2.62 -10.99 -14.32
CA THR A 229 -3.53 -12.15 -14.41
C THR A 229 -4.40 -12.10 -15.66
N ALA A 230 -4.94 -13.25 -16.06
CA ALA A 230 -5.75 -13.35 -17.29
C ALA A 230 -6.96 -12.40 -17.31
N TYR A 231 -7.56 -12.14 -16.16
CA TYR A 231 -8.77 -11.29 -16.07
C TYR A 231 -8.50 -9.91 -15.43
N GLY A 232 -7.23 -9.56 -15.21
CA GLY A 232 -6.87 -8.27 -14.62
C GLY A 232 -7.50 -8.01 -13.25
N ARG A 233 -7.80 -6.77 -12.97
CA ARG A 233 -8.47 -6.32 -11.73
C ARG A 233 -9.97 -6.56 -11.74
N ARG A 234 -10.55 -6.86 -12.88
CA ARG A 234 -11.98 -7.01 -13.13
C ARG A 234 -12.78 -5.73 -12.87
N GLU A 235 -12.17 -4.59 -13.04
CA GLU A 235 -12.82 -3.30 -12.86
C GLU A 235 -13.53 -2.86 -14.15
N ALA A 236 -14.68 -2.17 -14.03
CA ALA A 236 -15.51 -1.80 -15.16
C ALA A 236 -14.84 -0.84 -16.18
N TRP A 237 -13.77 -0.16 -15.77
CA TRP A 237 -13.02 0.75 -16.64
C TRP A 237 -11.95 0.05 -17.49
N GLU A 238 -11.62 -1.21 -17.18
CA GLU A 238 -10.62 -1.96 -17.93
C GLU A 238 -11.14 -2.30 -19.33
N ASP A 239 -10.26 -2.19 -20.31
CA ASP A 239 -10.51 -2.66 -21.67
C ASP A 239 -10.43 -4.19 -21.70
N SER A 240 -11.54 -4.83 -21.37
CA SER A 240 -11.67 -6.29 -21.33
C SER A 240 -12.55 -6.79 -22.46
N PRO A 241 -12.22 -7.96 -23.04
CA PRO A 241 -13.09 -8.60 -24.04
C PRO A 241 -14.51 -8.83 -23.54
N GLU A 242 -15.47 -8.82 -24.46
CA GLU A 242 -16.89 -9.06 -24.13
C GLU A 242 -17.09 -10.37 -23.37
N GLY A 243 -17.89 -10.33 -22.32
CA GLY A 243 -18.23 -11.48 -21.47
C GLY A 243 -17.19 -11.83 -20.41
N TRP A 244 -16.06 -11.11 -20.36
CA TRP A 244 -15.10 -11.30 -19.27
C TRP A 244 -15.64 -10.70 -17.96
N PRO A 245 -15.23 -11.28 -16.81
CA PRO A 245 -15.77 -10.83 -15.53
C PRO A 245 -15.32 -9.40 -15.23
N GLN A 246 -16.29 -8.51 -15.05
CA GLN A 246 -16.07 -7.14 -14.59
C GLN A 246 -17.06 -6.82 -13.48
N VAL A 247 -16.65 -6.02 -12.52
CA VAL A 247 -17.46 -5.53 -11.42
C VAL A 247 -17.55 -4.00 -11.45
N PRO A 248 -18.68 -3.41 -11.03
CA PRO A 248 -18.90 -1.97 -11.17
C PRO A 248 -18.16 -1.11 -10.13
N THR A 249 -17.07 -1.62 -9.55
CA THR A 249 -16.33 -0.95 -8.49
C THR A 249 -14.83 -1.18 -8.61
N HIS A 250 -14.05 -0.46 -7.79
CA HIS A 250 -12.61 -0.64 -7.71
C HIS A 250 -12.23 -1.93 -6.95
N SER A 251 -11.17 -2.59 -7.40
CA SER A 251 -10.69 -3.86 -6.83
C SER A 251 -10.27 -3.79 -5.37
N PHE A 252 -9.97 -2.61 -4.83
CA PHE A 252 -9.67 -2.42 -3.42
C PHE A 252 -10.91 -2.32 -2.53
N LEU A 253 -12.10 -2.10 -3.11
CA LEU A 253 -13.34 -2.09 -2.38
C LEU A 253 -13.89 -3.50 -2.25
N ARG A 254 -14.51 -3.80 -1.11
CA ARG A 254 -15.30 -4.99 -0.96
C ARG A 254 -16.60 -4.89 -1.74
N THR A 255 -16.96 -6.01 -2.35
CA THR A 255 -18.22 -6.11 -3.06
C THR A 255 -19.09 -7.21 -2.44
N ASP A 256 -20.38 -7.06 -2.58
CA ASP A 256 -21.36 -8.12 -2.33
C ASP A 256 -21.30 -9.17 -3.47
N GLU A 257 -22.21 -10.14 -3.42
CA GLU A 257 -22.35 -11.21 -4.40
C GLU A 257 -22.76 -10.70 -5.81
N HIS A 258 -23.24 -9.48 -5.90
CA HIS A 258 -23.64 -8.82 -7.15
C HIS A 258 -22.59 -7.84 -7.67
N GLY A 259 -21.42 -7.72 -6.98
CA GLY A 259 -20.37 -6.81 -7.37
C GLY A 259 -20.59 -5.35 -6.94
N ALA A 260 -21.63 -5.06 -6.13
CA ALA A 260 -21.84 -3.72 -5.60
C ALA A 260 -20.93 -3.44 -4.40
N PRO A 261 -20.43 -2.19 -4.25
CA PRO A 261 -19.54 -1.85 -3.12
C PRO A 261 -20.24 -2.06 -1.77
N MET A 262 -19.56 -2.74 -0.88
CA MET A 262 -19.98 -2.93 0.52
C MET A 262 -19.34 -1.88 1.43
N GLY A 263 -19.25 -0.65 1.03
CA GLY A 263 -18.72 0.43 1.85
C GLY A 263 -19.57 0.74 3.07
N PRO A 264 -19.25 1.79 3.81
CA PRO A 264 -19.97 2.20 5.03
C PRO A 264 -21.47 2.30 4.85
N ARG A 265 -21.92 2.68 3.67
CA ARG A 265 -23.35 2.83 3.34
C ARG A 265 -24.11 1.51 3.20
N ASN A 266 -23.40 0.39 3.01
CA ASN A 266 -23.97 -0.93 2.73
C ASN A 266 -23.58 -1.96 3.79
N GLY A 267 -23.39 -1.52 5.04
CA GLY A 267 -23.07 -2.40 6.16
C GLY A 267 -21.64 -2.87 6.23
N GLY A 268 -20.76 -2.30 5.44
CA GLY A 268 -19.31 -2.45 5.54
C GLY A 268 -18.78 -3.87 5.76
N ARG A 269 -17.50 -4.07 5.70
CA ARG A 269 -16.91 -5.33 6.10
C ARG A 269 -16.24 -5.21 7.46
N PRO A 270 -16.11 -6.33 8.15
CA PRO A 270 -15.29 -6.36 9.34
C PRO A 270 -13.85 -5.89 9.06
N VAL A 271 -13.43 -4.83 9.70
CA VAL A 271 -12.04 -4.35 9.64
C VAL A 271 -11.01 -5.45 9.98
N PRO A 272 -11.33 -6.47 10.81
CA PRO A 272 -10.45 -7.62 11.02
C PRO A 272 -9.91 -8.30 9.76
N GLN A 273 -10.57 -8.17 8.62
CA GLN A 273 -10.02 -8.68 7.36
C GLN A 273 -8.75 -7.95 6.90
N TRP A 274 -8.50 -6.75 7.46
CA TRP A 274 -7.32 -5.93 7.21
C TRP A 274 -6.28 -6.03 8.34
N THR A 275 -6.59 -6.73 9.43
CA THR A 275 -5.62 -6.92 10.51
C THR A 275 -4.47 -7.80 10.04
N ARG A 276 -3.26 -7.47 10.48
CA ARG A 276 -2.07 -8.27 10.19
C ARG A 276 -2.10 -9.59 10.96
N PRO A 277 -1.44 -10.63 10.47
CA PRO A 277 -1.27 -11.87 11.22
C PRO A 277 -0.70 -11.60 12.61
N GLY A 278 -1.33 -12.17 13.64
CA GLY A 278 -0.92 -12.02 15.04
C GLY A 278 -1.55 -10.83 15.78
N VAL A 279 -2.22 -9.91 15.07
CA VAL A 279 -3.05 -8.89 15.72
C VAL A 279 -4.43 -9.47 15.97
N THR A 280 -4.85 -9.48 17.22
CA THR A 280 -6.20 -9.92 17.59
C THR A 280 -7.19 -8.86 17.15
N GLY A 281 -7.94 -9.15 16.10
CA GLY A 281 -9.05 -8.31 15.67
C GLY A 281 -10.06 -8.18 16.81
N VAL A 282 -10.34 -6.97 17.25
CA VAL A 282 -11.47 -6.71 18.13
C VAL A 282 -12.71 -6.81 17.25
N GLY A 283 -13.66 -7.63 17.66
CA GLY A 283 -14.96 -7.71 16.99
C GLY A 283 -15.63 -6.32 16.90
N PRO A 284 -16.71 -6.21 16.10
CA PRO A 284 -17.43 -4.94 15.99
C PRO A 284 -17.70 -4.38 17.39
N ARG A 285 -17.43 -3.10 17.59
CA ARG A 285 -17.86 -2.42 18.82
C ARG A 285 -19.37 -2.58 18.87
N THR A 286 -19.84 -3.36 19.82
CA THR A 286 -21.26 -3.33 20.19
C THR A 286 -21.49 -1.96 20.82
N SER A 287 -22.24 -1.11 20.12
CA SER A 287 -22.73 0.17 20.61
C SER A 287 -23.52 0.01 21.91
#